data_00630f37b60b910593d6752acba1de9c
#
_entry.id   00630f37b60b910593d6752acba1de9c
#
_cell.length_a   1.000
_cell.length_b   1.000
_cell.length_c   1.000
_cell.angle_alpha   90.00
_cell.angle_beta   90.00
_cell.angle_gamma   90.00
#
_symmetry.space_group_name_H-M   'P 1'
#
loop_
_entity.id
_entity.type
_entity.pdbx_description
1 polymer ?
#
loop_
_entity_poly.entity_id
_entity_poly.type
_entity_poly.pdbx_seq_one_letter_code
_entity_poly.pdbx_strand_id
1 'polypeptide(L)'
;MRRTQVVAAIIGVLTGAVLATLQAQAPAAPQEERVRQIQAGRPGPITTDAAVINLPVPRMHDGKPDLTGPWVGGGSDADIEREGGLKSGELPLLPWARELRAKREKATYEEPYIYCLPMSVPRVNPYPWKFSMSYTSKGLTHIYVLHETGDAGAHRVVYMDGRKHPADPFPTWWGHSIGSWSGDTLVIDTVGYNDKFWFDARGTPHSEQLHTIERWTRINNGTLVNEFTIDDPGAFSRPVQLKFTANLAATGIELMEYICTENNQLGIAGGYRLNSEGKLEQAK
;
A
#
# COMPACT_ATOMS: atom_id res chain seq x y z
N MET A 1 -21.77 -18.95 85.86
CA MET A 1 -20.69 -18.02 85.60
C MET A 1 -19.90 -18.51 84.36
N ARG A 2 -20.17 -18.04 83.19
CA ARG A 2 -19.42 -18.32 81.93
C ARG A 2 -18.90 -17.04 81.38
N ARG A 3 -17.59 -16.91 81.30
CA ARG A 3 -16.91 -15.76 80.73
C ARG A 3 -16.88 -15.92 79.18
N THR A 4 -17.43 -15.01 78.49
CA THR A 4 -17.38 -14.92 77.03
C THR A 4 -16.15 -14.12 76.62
N GLN A 5 -15.23 -14.73 75.88
CA GLN A 5 -14.09 -14.04 75.26
C GLN A 5 -14.51 -13.50 73.91
N VAL A 6 -14.31 -12.22 73.72
CA VAL A 6 -14.49 -11.56 72.44
C VAL A 6 -13.14 -11.56 71.71
N VAL A 7 -13.07 -12.25 70.58
CA VAL A 7 -11.92 -12.21 69.65
C VAL A 7 -12.14 -11.09 68.71
N ALA A 8 -11.29 -10.08 68.79
CA ALA A 8 -11.23 -9.00 67.79
C ALA A 8 -10.37 -9.44 66.59
N ALA A 9 -10.97 -9.54 65.41
CA ALA A 9 -10.26 -9.75 64.15
C ALA A 9 -9.80 -8.42 63.59
N ILE A 10 -8.48 -8.21 63.48
CA ILE A 10 -7.88 -7.07 62.83
C ILE A 10 -7.79 -7.40 61.34
N ILE A 11 -8.58 -6.73 60.52
CA ILE A 11 -8.49 -6.76 59.04
C ILE A 11 -7.46 -5.71 58.63
N GLY A 12 -6.26 -6.18 58.27
CA GLY A 12 -5.24 -5.34 57.67
C GLY A 12 -5.56 -5.08 56.19
N VAL A 13 -5.89 -3.85 55.84
CA VAL A 13 -6.00 -3.42 54.46
C VAL A 13 -4.61 -3.11 53.94
N LEU A 14 -4.06 -3.99 53.09
CA LEU A 14 -2.86 -3.71 52.29
C LEU A 14 -3.22 -2.85 51.10
N THR A 15 -3.01 -1.56 51.20
CA THR A 15 -3.06 -0.63 50.08
C THR A 15 -1.77 -0.81 49.27
N GLY A 16 -1.80 -1.65 48.24
CA GLY A 16 -0.77 -1.75 47.24
C GLY A 16 -0.80 -0.48 46.34
N ALA A 17 0.12 0.44 46.55
CA ALA A 17 0.33 1.55 45.64
C ALA A 17 0.96 1.00 44.36
N VAL A 18 0.16 0.89 43.30
CA VAL A 18 0.65 0.65 41.93
C VAL A 18 1.30 1.93 41.47
N LEU A 19 2.62 2.02 41.55
CA LEU A 19 3.41 3.05 40.87
C LEU A 19 3.32 2.79 39.36
N ALA A 20 2.37 3.44 38.71
CA ALA A 20 2.36 3.57 37.26
C ALA A 20 3.57 4.44 36.85
N THR A 21 4.65 3.82 36.40
CA THR A 21 5.73 4.52 35.74
C THR A 21 5.18 5.11 34.44
N LEU A 22 4.88 6.41 34.44
CA LEU A 22 4.70 7.17 33.22
C LEU A 22 6.02 7.09 32.44
N GLN A 23 6.09 6.19 31.47
CA GLN A 23 7.15 6.25 30.47
C GLN A 23 6.92 7.54 29.69
N ALA A 24 7.79 8.53 29.92
CA ALA A 24 7.83 9.72 29.11
C ALA A 24 8.06 9.29 27.66
N GLN A 25 7.09 9.55 26.79
CA GLN A 25 7.28 9.36 25.36
C GLN A 25 8.48 10.20 24.92
N ALA A 26 9.40 9.59 24.20
CA ALA A 26 10.53 10.30 23.60
C ALA A 26 10.00 11.49 22.80
N PRO A 27 10.67 12.66 22.87
CA PRO A 27 10.25 13.83 22.11
C PRO A 27 10.17 13.47 20.63
N ALA A 28 9.09 13.88 19.99
CA ALA A 28 8.88 13.63 18.57
C ALA A 28 10.04 14.22 17.77
N ALA A 29 10.56 13.48 16.80
CA ALA A 29 11.63 13.93 15.91
C ALA A 29 11.29 15.29 15.28
N PRO A 30 12.30 16.15 15.00
CA PRO A 30 12.09 17.41 14.29
C PRO A 30 11.31 17.19 12.99
N GLN A 31 10.50 18.15 12.59
CA GLN A 31 9.60 18.06 11.44
C GLN A 31 10.32 17.66 10.14
N GLU A 32 11.52 18.20 9.90
CA GLU A 32 12.35 17.85 8.74
C GLU A 32 12.79 16.37 8.75
N GLU A 33 13.10 15.83 9.90
CA GLU A 33 13.47 14.43 10.08
C GLU A 33 12.27 13.52 9.86
N ARG A 34 11.06 13.92 10.28
CA ARG A 34 9.81 13.21 10.00
C ARG A 34 9.49 13.21 8.51
N VAL A 35 9.63 14.35 7.83
CA VAL A 35 9.42 14.47 6.39
C VAL A 35 10.40 13.58 5.63
N ARG A 36 11.68 13.57 6.00
CA ARG A 36 12.69 12.68 5.42
C ARG A 36 12.36 11.19 5.67
N GLN A 37 11.83 10.86 6.85
CA GLN A 37 11.45 9.49 7.19
C GLN A 37 10.20 9.03 6.43
N ILE A 38 9.23 9.91 6.20
CA ILE A 38 8.05 9.66 5.35
C ILE A 38 8.46 9.54 3.89
N GLN A 39 9.32 10.43 3.38
CA GLN A 39 9.83 10.40 2.01
C GLN A 39 10.81 9.25 1.75
N ALA A 40 11.52 8.76 2.78
CA ALA A 40 12.43 7.63 2.65
C ALA A 40 11.72 6.27 2.61
N GLY A 41 10.37 6.25 2.63
CA GLY A 41 9.57 5.04 2.56
C GLY A 41 10.21 3.93 3.40
N ARG A 42 10.04 3.92 4.73
CA ARG A 42 10.50 2.77 5.50
C ARG A 42 9.64 1.59 5.11
N PRO A 43 10.20 0.58 4.42
CA PRO A 43 9.45 -0.64 4.21
C PRO A 43 9.02 -1.16 5.58
N GLY A 44 7.79 -1.63 5.70
CA GLY A 44 7.32 -2.27 6.92
C GLY A 44 8.29 -3.39 7.33
N PRO A 45 8.31 -3.81 8.60
CA PRO A 45 9.19 -4.87 9.05
C PRO A 45 8.87 -6.18 8.31
N ILE A 46 9.91 -6.75 7.70
CA ILE A 46 9.83 -8.02 6.97
C ILE A 46 10.45 -9.16 7.76
N THR A 47 10.02 -10.38 7.45
CA THR A 47 10.68 -11.59 7.97
C THR A 47 12.08 -11.72 7.39
N THR A 48 13.08 -11.96 8.25
CA THR A 48 14.48 -12.15 7.86
C THR A 48 14.98 -13.57 8.13
N ASP A 49 14.14 -14.41 8.76
CA ASP A 49 14.48 -15.80 9.03
C ASP A 49 14.45 -16.63 7.75
N ALA A 50 15.62 -17.02 7.26
CA ALA A 50 15.78 -17.83 6.06
C ALA A 50 15.06 -19.19 6.16
N ALA A 51 14.92 -19.76 7.36
CA ALA A 51 14.20 -21.02 7.56
C ALA A 51 12.70 -20.85 7.32
N VAL A 52 12.14 -19.69 7.69
CA VAL A 52 10.74 -19.34 7.41
C VAL A 52 10.54 -18.96 5.94
N ILE A 53 11.42 -18.14 5.40
CA ILE A 53 11.33 -17.66 4.01
C ILE A 53 11.31 -18.83 3.02
N ASN A 54 12.21 -19.80 3.20
CA ASN A 54 12.43 -20.89 2.25
C ASN A 54 11.49 -22.09 2.42
N LEU A 55 10.51 -22.03 3.33
CA LEU A 55 9.48 -23.07 3.38
C LEU A 55 8.73 -23.15 2.03
N PRO A 56 8.16 -24.33 1.71
CA PRO A 56 7.31 -24.49 0.54
C PRO A 56 6.14 -23.49 0.53
N VAL A 57 5.68 -23.17 -0.68
CA VAL A 57 4.50 -22.31 -0.88
C VAL A 57 3.28 -22.94 -0.21
N PRO A 58 2.65 -22.28 0.77
CA PRO A 58 1.41 -22.78 1.37
C PRO A 58 0.27 -22.74 0.34
N ARG A 59 -0.71 -23.64 0.54
CA ARG A 59 -1.84 -23.81 -0.38
C ARG A 59 -3.16 -23.54 0.31
N MET A 60 -4.08 -22.93 -0.41
CA MET A 60 -5.48 -22.79 -0.03
C MET A 60 -6.22 -24.14 -0.17
N HIS A 61 -7.45 -24.21 0.33
CA HIS A 61 -8.28 -25.42 0.28
C HIS A 61 -8.62 -25.88 -1.15
N ASP A 62 -8.57 -24.97 -2.13
CA ASP A 62 -8.78 -25.25 -3.55
C ASP A 62 -7.48 -25.63 -4.30
N GLY A 63 -6.37 -25.81 -3.57
CA GLY A 63 -5.06 -26.17 -4.10
C GLY A 63 -4.27 -25.02 -4.71
N LYS A 64 -4.84 -23.81 -4.81
CA LYS A 64 -4.12 -22.64 -5.29
C LYS A 64 -3.13 -22.12 -4.24
N PRO A 65 -2.03 -21.43 -4.66
CA PRO A 65 -1.15 -20.80 -3.70
C PRO A 65 -1.90 -19.87 -2.75
N ASP A 66 -1.58 -19.93 -1.48
CA ASP A 66 -2.03 -18.94 -0.51
C ASP A 66 -1.25 -17.65 -0.70
N LEU A 67 -1.89 -16.61 -1.19
CA LEU A 67 -1.31 -15.29 -1.40
C LEU A 67 -1.69 -14.28 -0.30
N THR A 68 -2.37 -14.70 0.76
CA THR A 68 -3.02 -13.76 1.71
C THR A 68 -2.07 -12.77 2.38
N GLY A 69 -0.86 -13.15 2.78
CA GLY A 69 0.12 -12.23 3.40
C GLY A 69 -0.05 -12.12 4.93
N PRO A 70 0.34 -11.00 5.60
CA PRO A 70 0.64 -9.68 5.01
C PRO A 70 1.99 -9.61 4.29
N TRP A 71 2.07 -8.71 3.33
CA TRP A 71 3.23 -8.47 2.47
C TRP A 71 3.75 -7.05 2.61
N VAL A 72 5.04 -6.84 2.29
CA VAL A 72 5.68 -5.53 2.21
C VAL A 72 6.47 -5.46 0.89
N GLY A 73 6.31 -4.39 0.14
CA GLY A 73 6.89 -4.27 -1.20
C GLY A 73 5.97 -4.84 -2.28
N GLY A 74 6.53 -5.17 -3.44
CA GLY A 74 5.77 -5.69 -4.59
C GLY A 74 5.30 -4.61 -5.57
N GLY A 75 5.76 -3.38 -5.39
CA GLY A 75 5.51 -2.25 -6.25
C GLY A 75 6.60 -1.19 -6.13
N SER A 76 6.36 -0.01 -6.69
CA SER A 76 7.27 1.13 -6.60
C SER A 76 6.81 2.13 -5.54
N ASP A 77 7.73 3.00 -5.13
CA ASP A 77 7.45 4.18 -4.32
C ASP A 77 8.26 5.38 -4.83
N ALA A 78 9.58 5.31 -4.71
CA ALA A 78 10.46 6.45 -5.01
C ALA A 78 10.81 6.55 -6.51
N ASP A 79 11.08 5.43 -7.17
CA ASP A 79 11.56 5.40 -8.55
C ASP A 79 11.15 4.08 -9.24
N ILE A 80 10.12 4.16 -10.07
CA ILE A 80 9.58 2.98 -10.76
C ILE A 80 10.58 2.31 -11.70
N GLU A 81 11.53 3.05 -12.28
CA GLU A 81 12.57 2.47 -13.14
C GLU A 81 13.48 1.56 -12.32
N ARG A 82 14.10 2.12 -11.28
CA ARG A 82 15.06 1.40 -10.45
C ARG A 82 14.39 0.24 -9.70
N GLU A 83 13.25 0.47 -9.10
CA GLU A 83 12.52 -0.50 -8.28
C GLU A 83 11.88 -1.58 -9.14
N GLY A 84 11.51 -1.25 -10.38
CA GLY A 84 11.01 -2.18 -11.38
C GLY A 84 12.06 -2.90 -12.20
N GLY A 85 13.37 -2.71 -11.89
CA GLY A 85 14.49 -3.41 -12.54
C GLY A 85 14.99 -2.79 -13.84
N LEU A 86 14.62 -1.54 -14.13
CA LEU A 86 15.13 -0.78 -15.28
C LEU A 86 16.30 0.12 -14.86
N LYS A 87 17.07 0.57 -15.84
CA LYS A 87 18.04 1.65 -15.65
C LYS A 87 17.34 3.00 -15.75
N SER A 88 17.95 4.00 -15.13
CA SER A 88 17.44 5.37 -15.22
C SER A 88 17.35 5.85 -16.67
N GLY A 89 16.18 6.36 -17.05
CA GLY A 89 15.88 6.85 -18.42
C GLY A 89 15.42 5.75 -19.39
N GLU A 90 15.25 4.51 -18.97
CA GLU A 90 14.77 3.42 -19.84
C GLU A 90 13.25 3.39 -20.04
N LEU A 91 12.47 4.12 -19.21
CA LEU A 91 11.04 4.25 -19.47
C LEU A 91 10.80 4.91 -20.83
N PRO A 92 10.06 4.26 -21.73
CA PRO A 92 9.82 4.77 -23.08
C PRO A 92 8.72 5.85 -23.08
N LEU A 93 8.87 6.86 -22.23
CA LEU A 93 7.91 7.96 -22.10
C LEU A 93 7.82 8.77 -23.40
N LEU A 94 6.59 9.13 -23.77
CA LEU A 94 6.34 10.11 -24.81
C LEU A 94 6.90 11.50 -24.40
N PRO A 95 7.16 12.41 -25.35
CA PRO A 95 7.79 13.70 -25.05
C PRO A 95 7.07 14.49 -23.95
N TRP A 96 5.74 14.61 -24.02
CA TRP A 96 4.95 15.32 -23.01
C TRP A 96 5.05 14.68 -21.62
N ALA A 97 5.04 13.34 -21.55
CA ALA A 97 5.11 12.61 -20.29
C ALA A 97 6.48 12.76 -19.63
N ARG A 98 7.55 12.77 -20.42
CA ARG A 98 8.92 13.05 -19.97
C ARG A 98 9.08 14.48 -19.44
N GLU A 99 8.53 15.45 -20.15
CA GLU A 99 8.54 16.86 -19.74
C GLU A 99 7.75 17.06 -18.45
N LEU A 100 6.56 16.46 -18.35
CA LEU A 100 5.73 16.53 -17.14
C LEU A 100 6.42 15.89 -15.93
N ARG A 101 7.05 14.71 -16.10
CA ARG A 101 7.86 14.07 -15.05
C ARG A 101 8.98 14.99 -14.57
N ALA A 102 9.75 15.58 -15.49
CA ALA A 102 10.83 16.49 -15.15
C ALA A 102 10.36 17.77 -14.44
N LYS A 103 9.13 18.22 -14.71
CA LYS A 103 8.48 19.32 -13.97
C LYS A 103 8.10 18.87 -12.56
N ARG A 104 7.44 17.71 -12.42
CA ARG A 104 6.96 17.17 -11.14
C ARG A 104 8.11 16.82 -10.18
N GLU A 105 9.25 16.37 -10.67
CA GLU A 105 10.47 16.15 -9.87
C GLU A 105 10.94 17.41 -9.12
N LYS A 106 10.61 18.59 -9.64
CA LYS A 106 10.92 19.89 -9.02
C LYS A 106 9.76 20.47 -8.21
N ALA A 107 8.59 19.88 -8.33
CA ALA A 107 7.34 20.36 -7.74
C ALA A 107 6.64 19.25 -6.95
N THR A 108 7.37 18.62 -6.04
CA THR A 108 6.88 17.49 -5.23
C THR A 108 5.65 17.83 -4.39
N TYR A 109 5.39 19.11 -4.14
CA TYR A 109 4.17 19.59 -3.49
C TYR A 109 2.89 19.41 -4.35
N GLU A 110 3.03 19.13 -5.66
CA GLU A 110 1.90 18.81 -6.54
C GLU A 110 1.49 17.33 -6.45
N GLU A 111 2.19 16.54 -5.67
CA GLU A 111 1.92 15.11 -5.54
C GLU A 111 0.56 14.86 -4.87
N PRO A 112 -0.35 14.10 -5.54
CA PRO A 112 -1.69 13.85 -5.01
C PRO A 112 -1.72 13.21 -3.62
N TYR A 113 -0.77 12.32 -3.34
CA TYR A 113 -0.68 11.64 -2.05
C TYR A 113 -0.47 12.58 -0.85
N ILE A 114 0.22 13.71 -1.05
CA ILE A 114 0.39 14.73 0.01
C ILE A 114 -0.98 15.27 0.49
N TYR A 115 -1.97 15.22 -0.40
CA TYR A 115 -3.34 15.64 -0.12
C TYR A 115 -4.26 14.47 0.24
N CYS A 116 -3.70 13.34 0.66
CA CYS A 116 -4.44 12.14 0.99
C CYS A 116 -5.30 11.58 -0.15
N LEU A 117 -4.87 11.79 -1.39
CA LEU A 117 -5.46 11.17 -2.57
C LEU A 117 -4.81 9.81 -2.84
N PRO A 118 -5.51 8.85 -3.44
CA PRO A 118 -4.99 7.50 -3.67
C PRO A 118 -3.71 7.46 -4.51
N MET A 119 -2.77 6.60 -4.13
CA MET A 119 -1.54 6.35 -4.87
C MET A 119 -1.71 5.36 -6.02
N SER A 120 -2.72 4.49 -5.93
CA SER A 120 -2.97 3.40 -6.88
C SER A 120 -1.78 2.43 -7.03
N VAL A 121 -1.86 1.51 -8.02
CA VAL A 121 -0.80 0.53 -8.29
C VAL A 121 0.18 1.07 -9.34
N PRO A 122 1.45 0.69 -9.28
CA PRO A 122 2.09 -0.18 -8.31
C PRO A 122 2.59 0.55 -7.06
N ARG A 123 2.29 1.84 -6.89
CA ARG A 123 2.93 2.70 -5.89
C ARG A 123 2.48 2.44 -4.45
N VAL A 124 1.34 1.87 -4.24
CA VAL A 124 0.75 1.68 -2.91
C VAL A 124 1.46 0.64 -2.03
N ASN A 125 2.43 -0.10 -2.57
CA ASN A 125 2.94 -1.34 -1.97
C ASN A 125 4.24 -1.26 -1.13
N PRO A 126 4.88 -0.13 -0.80
CA PRO A 126 5.98 -0.16 0.15
C PRO A 126 5.53 -0.41 1.60
N TYR A 127 4.26 -0.18 1.91
CA TYR A 127 3.65 -0.41 3.23
C TYR A 127 3.03 -1.81 3.32
N PRO A 128 2.69 -2.30 4.53
CA PRO A 128 1.99 -3.57 4.67
C PRO A 128 0.68 -3.61 3.90
N TRP A 129 0.46 -4.72 3.23
CA TRP A 129 -0.76 -4.99 2.48
C TRP A 129 -1.06 -6.48 2.43
N LYS A 130 -2.27 -6.87 2.06
CA LYS A 130 -2.66 -8.28 1.96
C LYS A 130 -3.73 -8.52 0.92
N PHE A 131 -3.77 -9.73 0.40
CA PHE A 131 -4.93 -10.24 -0.31
C PHE A 131 -5.95 -10.82 0.70
N SER A 132 -7.21 -10.49 0.55
CA SER A 132 -8.34 -11.10 1.26
C SER A 132 -9.26 -11.75 0.24
N MET A 133 -9.39 -13.08 0.32
CA MET A 133 -10.12 -13.86 -0.67
C MET A 133 -11.53 -14.15 -0.20
N SER A 134 -12.53 -13.88 -1.05
CA SER A 134 -13.95 -14.10 -0.77
C SER A 134 -14.48 -15.29 -1.58
N TYR A 135 -14.86 -16.34 -0.87
CA TYR A 135 -15.42 -17.55 -1.44
C TYR A 135 -16.95 -17.61 -1.24
N THR A 136 -17.61 -18.17 -2.22
CA THR A 136 -19.02 -18.58 -2.15
C THR A 136 -19.12 -20.08 -2.42
N SER A 137 -20.33 -20.63 -2.42
CA SER A 137 -20.56 -22.03 -2.85
C SER A 137 -20.14 -22.30 -4.31
N LYS A 138 -19.90 -21.24 -5.10
CA LYS A 138 -19.43 -21.31 -6.49
C LYS A 138 -17.91 -21.17 -6.63
N GLY A 139 -17.17 -21.09 -5.52
CA GLY A 139 -15.73 -20.87 -5.48
C GLY A 139 -15.33 -19.42 -5.19
N LEU A 140 -14.10 -19.06 -5.53
CA LEU A 140 -13.53 -17.72 -5.36
C LEU A 140 -14.23 -16.73 -6.29
N THR A 141 -14.82 -15.68 -5.72
CA THR A 141 -15.56 -14.66 -6.48
C THR A 141 -14.89 -13.30 -6.49
N HIS A 142 -14.20 -12.95 -5.41
CA HIS A 142 -13.51 -11.68 -5.28
C HIS A 142 -12.19 -11.83 -4.53
N ILE A 143 -11.22 -11.02 -4.88
CA ILE A 143 -10.05 -10.76 -4.07
C ILE A 143 -10.07 -9.27 -3.73
N TYR A 144 -9.99 -8.95 -2.44
CA TYR A 144 -9.79 -7.60 -1.95
C TYR A 144 -8.31 -7.42 -1.66
N VAL A 145 -7.68 -6.44 -2.27
CA VAL A 145 -6.32 -6.03 -1.92
C VAL A 145 -6.44 -4.92 -0.90
N LEU A 146 -6.06 -5.21 0.34
CA LEU A 146 -6.15 -4.29 1.47
C LEU A 146 -4.77 -3.69 1.71
N HIS A 147 -4.70 -2.37 1.80
CA HIS A 147 -3.46 -1.63 2.03
C HIS A 147 -3.55 -0.88 3.36
N GLU A 148 -2.43 -0.83 4.10
CA GLU A 148 -2.33 -0.05 5.33
C GLU A 148 -2.34 1.46 5.05
N THR A 149 -1.81 1.88 3.90
CA THR A 149 -1.77 3.28 3.52
C THR A 149 -3.18 3.85 3.36
N GLY A 150 -3.46 4.86 4.18
CA GLY A 150 -4.77 5.40 4.44
C GLY A 150 -5.28 6.41 3.45
N ASP A 151 -5.33 6.01 2.24
CA ASP A 151 -6.10 6.76 1.26
C ASP A 151 -7.59 6.46 1.46
N ALA A 152 -8.44 7.43 1.20
CA ALA A 152 -9.87 7.19 1.15
C ALA A 152 -10.14 6.01 0.18
N GLY A 153 -10.49 4.85 0.73
CA GLY A 153 -10.70 3.64 -0.04
C GLY A 153 -9.42 2.81 -0.28
N ALA A 154 -8.56 2.65 0.72
CA ALA A 154 -7.33 1.83 0.66
C ALA A 154 -7.57 0.34 0.39
N HIS A 155 -8.54 0.02 -0.45
CA HIS A 155 -8.82 -1.33 -0.91
C HIS A 155 -9.15 -1.33 -2.40
N ARG A 156 -8.73 -2.38 -3.05
CA ARG A 156 -9.00 -2.66 -4.46
C ARG A 156 -9.77 -3.95 -4.58
N VAL A 157 -10.80 -3.97 -5.42
CA VAL A 157 -11.61 -5.16 -5.69
C VAL A 157 -11.17 -5.79 -7.00
N VAL A 158 -10.82 -7.08 -6.97
CA VAL A 158 -10.52 -7.88 -8.15
C VAL A 158 -11.63 -8.92 -8.30
N TYR A 159 -12.32 -8.89 -9.42
CA TYR A 159 -13.41 -9.82 -9.73
C TYR A 159 -12.85 -11.13 -10.27
N MET A 160 -13.18 -12.25 -9.60
CA MET A 160 -12.69 -13.60 -9.94
C MET A 160 -13.78 -14.49 -10.57
N ASP A 161 -14.92 -13.92 -10.92
CA ASP A 161 -16.12 -14.65 -11.40
C ASP A 161 -16.15 -14.83 -12.92
N GLY A 162 -15.07 -14.52 -13.63
CA GLY A 162 -14.94 -14.70 -15.08
C GLY A 162 -15.64 -13.63 -15.92
N ARG A 163 -16.07 -12.52 -15.29
CA ARG A 163 -16.64 -11.38 -16.03
C ARG A 163 -15.60 -10.73 -16.93
N LYS A 164 -16.08 -9.97 -17.90
CA LYS A 164 -15.26 -9.07 -18.72
C LYS A 164 -15.26 -7.66 -18.12
N HIS A 165 -14.33 -6.85 -18.56
CA HIS A 165 -14.39 -5.41 -18.29
C HIS A 165 -15.64 -4.79 -18.92
N PRO A 166 -16.23 -3.74 -18.30
CA PRO A 166 -17.21 -2.90 -18.97
C PRO A 166 -16.63 -2.35 -20.28
N ALA A 167 -17.48 -2.18 -21.29
CA ALA A 167 -17.04 -1.60 -22.57
C ALA A 167 -16.59 -0.13 -22.42
N ASP A 168 -17.17 0.58 -21.45
CA ASP A 168 -16.84 1.96 -21.10
C ASP A 168 -16.73 2.07 -19.58
N PRO A 169 -15.55 1.72 -19.00
CA PRO A 169 -15.35 1.76 -17.56
C PRO A 169 -15.23 3.20 -17.07
N PHE A 170 -15.99 3.55 -16.04
CA PHE A 170 -15.86 4.88 -15.42
C PHE A 170 -14.45 5.04 -14.83
N PRO A 171 -13.70 6.13 -15.18
CA PRO A 171 -12.34 6.32 -14.72
C PRO A 171 -12.27 6.51 -13.20
N THR A 172 -11.50 5.66 -12.54
CA THR A 172 -11.29 5.71 -11.09
C THR A 172 -9.81 5.64 -10.72
N TRP A 173 -9.48 5.89 -9.46
CA TRP A 173 -8.10 5.74 -8.97
C TRP A 173 -7.58 4.30 -9.08
N TRP A 174 -8.44 3.31 -8.85
CA TRP A 174 -8.07 1.88 -8.79
C TRP A 174 -8.41 1.11 -10.06
N GLY A 175 -9.10 1.74 -10.98
CA GLY A 175 -9.60 1.09 -12.18
C GLY A 175 -10.65 0.00 -11.90
N HIS A 176 -10.99 -0.75 -12.94
CA HIS A 176 -11.79 -1.96 -12.87
C HIS A 176 -10.89 -3.17 -13.07
N SER A 177 -10.77 -4.03 -12.04
CA SER A 177 -9.86 -5.17 -12.06
C SER A 177 -10.61 -6.49 -12.17
N ILE A 178 -10.19 -7.35 -13.10
CA ILE A 178 -10.60 -8.74 -13.20
C ILE A 178 -9.40 -9.65 -12.95
N GLY A 179 -9.63 -10.83 -12.38
CA GLY A 179 -8.55 -11.75 -12.07
C GLY A 179 -8.82 -13.16 -12.60
N SER A 180 -7.73 -13.87 -12.83
CA SER A 180 -7.76 -15.28 -13.20
C SER A 180 -6.49 -15.98 -12.72
N TRP A 181 -6.54 -17.31 -12.63
CA TRP A 181 -5.37 -18.13 -12.33
C TRP A 181 -4.75 -18.69 -13.60
N SER A 182 -3.44 -18.47 -13.77
CA SER A 182 -2.61 -19.12 -14.80
C SER A 182 -1.63 -20.07 -14.09
N GLY A 183 -2.01 -21.33 -13.93
CA GLY A 183 -1.29 -22.27 -13.06
C GLY A 183 -1.28 -21.77 -11.59
N ASP A 184 -0.11 -21.49 -11.05
CA ASP A 184 0.11 -20.98 -9.70
C ASP A 184 0.26 -19.43 -9.65
N THR A 185 0.06 -18.77 -10.78
CA THR A 185 0.16 -17.31 -10.89
C THR A 185 -1.23 -16.68 -10.90
N LEU A 186 -1.48 -15.75 -10.00
CA LEU A 186 -2.65 -14.88 -10.05
C LEU A 186 -2.38 -13.77 -11.09
N VAL A 187 -3.22 -13.69 -12.10
CA VAL A 187 -3.17 -12.62 -13.10
C VAL A 187 -4.28 -11.63 -12.81
N ILE A 188 -3.93 -10.37 -12.65
CA ILE A 188 -4.89 -9.26 -12.47
C ILE A 188 -4.76 -8.33 -13.67
N ASP A 189 -5.87 -8.14 -14.36
CA ASP A 189 -6.01 -7.28 -15.52
C ASP A 189 -6.85 -6.05 -15.12
N THR A 190 -6.39 -4.82 -15.40
CA THR A 190 -7.06 -3.61 -14.94
C THR A 190 -7.05 -2.52 -15.98
N VAL A 191 -8.24 -1.95 -16.21
CA VAL A 191 -8.49 -0.82 -17.10
C VAL A 191 -9.35 0.23 -16.39
N GLY A 192 -9.57 1.39 -17.01
CA GLY A 192 -10.45 2.43 -16.48
C GLY A 192 -9.82 3.19 -15.30
N TYR A 193 -8.54 3.46 -15.38
CA TYR A 193 -7.87 4.39 -14.47
C TYR A 193 -8.19 5.85 -14.86
N ASN A 194 -8.26 6.74 -13.84
CA ASN A 194 -8.13 8.17 -14.12
C ASN A 194 -6.64 8.53 -14.31
N ASP A 195 -6.33 9.72 -14.75
CA ASP A 195 -4.96 10.22 -15.01
C ASP A 195 -4.30 10.95 -13.83
N LYS A 196 -4.83 10.78 -12.61
CA LYS A 196 -4.54 11.68 -11.47
C LYS A 196 -3.40 11.21 -10.57
N PHE A 197 -3.13 9.90 -10.47
CA PHE A 197 -2.05 9.41 -9.61
C PHE A 197 -0.69 9.42 -10.31
N TRP A 198 0.37 9.32 -9.54
CA TRP A 198 1.74 9.20 -10.04
C TRP A 198 2.25 7.79 -9.80
N PHE A 199 2.95 7.21 -10.75
CA PHE A 199 3.53 5.87 -10.59
C PHE A 199 4.65 5.81 -9.55
N ASP A 200 5.29 6.95 -9.25
CA ASP A 200 6.39 7.07 -8.29
C ASP A 200 6.51 8.51 -7.75
N ALA A 201 7.35 8.72 -6.73
CA ALA A 201 7.61 10.04 -6.16
C ALA A 201 8.33 11.00 -7.13
N ARG A 202 8.86 10.51 -8.25
CA ARG A 202 9.42 11.34 -9.33
C ARG A 202 8.35 11.97 -10.22
N GLY A 203 7.09 11.59 -10.01
CA GLY A 203 5.96 12.14 -10.77
C GLY A 203 5.76 11.52 -12.14
N THR A 204 6.16 10.25 -12.31
CA THR A 204 5.95 9.52 -13.57
C THR A 204 4.45 9.47 -13.89
N PRO A 205 4.02 10.11 -15.01
CA PRO A 205 2.62 10.21 -15.37
C PRO A 205 2.15 8.99 -16.15
N HIS A 206 0.84 8.91 -16.29
CA HIS A 206 0.11 8.04 -17.21
C HIS A 206 -1.09 8.78 -17.79
N SER A 207 -1.82 8.14 -18.71
CA SER A 207 -3.07 8.65 -19.27
C SER A 207 -4.27 7.80 -18.85
N GLU A 208 -5.48 8.18 -19.23
CA GLU A 208 -6.68 7.36 -19.04
C GLU A 208 -6.73 6.13 -19.96
N GLN A 209 -5.77 6.00 -20.89
CA GLN A 209 -5.61 4.79 -21.71
C GLN A 209 -4.81 3.70 -20.99
N LEU A 210 -4.41 3.96 -19.74
CA LEU A 210 -3.64 3.01 -18.95
C LEU A 210 -4.38 1.68 -18.79
N HIS A 211 -3.71 0.62 -19.19
CA HIS A 211 -4.02 -0.77 -18.94
C HIS A 211 -2.85 -1.40 -18.20
N THR A 212 -3.11 -2.10 -17.11
CA THR A 212 -2.08 -2.81 -16.35
C THR A 212 -2.38 -4.29 -16.27
N ILE A 213 -1.32 -5.10 -16.33
CA ILE A 213 -1.40 -6.54 -16.08
C ILE A 213 -0.40 -6.86 -14.97
N GLU A 214 -0.88 -7.44 -13.89
CA GLU A 214 -0.07 -7.92 -12.77
C GLU A 214 -0.06 -9.44 -12.79
N ARG A 215 1.12 -10.04 -12.60
CA ARG A 215 1.30 -11.48 -12.51
C ARG A 215 1.98 -11.81 -11.19
N TRP A 216 1.17 -12.18 -10.22
CA TRP A 216 1.62 -12.45 -8.87
C TRP A 216 1.92 -13.93 -8.68
N THR A 217 3.19 -14.26 -8.42
CA THR A 217 3.67 -15.62 -8.19
C THR A 217 4.37 -15.71 -6.84
N ARG A 218 3.85 -16.53 -5.93
CA ARG A 218 4.53 -16.85 -4.68
C ARG A 218 5.58 -17.92 -4.95
N ILE A 219 6.86 -17.58 -4.81
CA ILE A 219 7.98 -18.48 -5.19
C ILE A 219 8.46 -19.36 -4.03
N ASN A 220 8.23 -18.92 -2.80
CA ASN A 220 8.44 -19.65 -1.55
C ASN A 220 7.53 -19.06 -0.48
N ASN A 221 7.63 -19.52 0.79
CA ASN A 221 6.76 -19.00 1.84
C ASN A 221 6.92 -17.49 2.08
N GLY A 222 8.12 -16.96 1.96
CA GLY A 222 8.43 -15.55 2.31
C GLY A 222 8.49 -14.58 1.15
N THR A 223 8.33 -15.04 -0.11
CA THR A 223 8.60 -14.20 -1.28
C THR A 223 7.49 -14.30 -2.33
N LEU A 224 6.94 -13.15 -2.69
CA LEU A 224 5.94 -12.98 -3.73
C LEU A 224 6.50 -12.05 -4.81
N VAL A 225 6.46 -12.48 -6.06
CA VAL A 225 6.95 -11.72 -7.22
C VAL A 225 5.77 -11.17 -8.00
N ASN A 226 5.85 -9.91 -8.39
CA ASN A 226 4.93 -9.24 -9.30
C ASN A 226 5.65 -8.89 -10.60
N GLU A 227 5.27 -9.54 -11.70
CA GLU A 227 5.62 -9.09 -13.04
C GLU A 227 4.52 -8.13 -13.50
N PHE A 228 4.87 -6.86 -13.59
CA PHE A 228 3.94 -5.76 -13.82
C PHE A 228 4.11 -5.19 -15.21
N THR A 229 3.05 -5.20 -16.00
CA THR A 229 3.01 -4.60 -17.34
C THR A 229 2.27 -3.27 -17.28
N ILE A 230 2.87 -2.23 -17.85
CA ILE A 230 2.22 -0.97 -18.20
C ILE A 230 1.98 -0.97 -19.70
N ASP A 231 0.75 -0.87 -20.13
CA ASP A 231 0.35 -0.63 -21.51
C ASP A 231 -0.50 0.66 -21.57
N ASP A 232 0.15 1.76 -21.94
CA ASP A 232 -0.47 3.08 -21.98
C ASP A 232 0.04 3.84 -23.20
N PRO A 233 -0.58 3.67 -24.36
CA PRO A 233 -0.16 4.33 -25.59
C PRO A 233 -0.32 5.86 -25.55
N GLY A 234 -1.06 6.40 -24.58
CA GLY A 234 -1.19 7.83 -24.34
C GLY A 234 0.03 8.46 -23.66
N ALA A 235 0.84 7.68 -22.93
CA ALA A 235 2.00 8.19 -22.19
C ALA A 235 3.31 7.49 -22.55
N PHE A 236 3.28 6.26 -23.08
CA PHE A 236 4.44 5.44 -23.41
C PHE A 236 4.43 5.04 -24.89
N SER A 237 5.59 5.00 -25.51
CA SER A 237 5.73 4.64 -26.94
C SER A 237 5.65 3.12 -27.19
N ARG A 238 5.72 2.29 -26.15
CA ARG A 238 5.54 0.84 -26.16
C ARG A 238 5.20 0.34 -24.75
N PRO A 239 4.61 -0.85 -24.61
CA PRO A 239 4.43 -1.48 -23.30
C PRO A 239 5.75 -1.66 -22.54
N VAL A 240 5.66 -1.59 -21.21
CA VAL A 240 6.77 -1.69 -20.26
C VAL A 240 6.57 -2.91 -19.36
N GLN A 241 7.62 -3.70 -19.20
CA GLN A 241 7.67 -4.82 -18.28
C GLN A 241 8.54 -4.44 -17.07
N LEU A 242 7.98 -4.55 -15.89
CA LEU A 242 8.64 -4.29 -14.61
C LEU A 242 8.56 -5.54 -13.74
N LYS A 243 9.46 -5.66 -12.79
CA LYS A 243 9.46 -6.78 -11.84
C LYS A 243 9.71 -6.28 -10.43
N PHE A 244 8.75 -6.55 -9.56
CA PHE A 244 8.81 -6.19 -8.15
C PHE A 244 8.81 -7.43 -7.27
N THR A 245 9.37 -7.30 -6.07
CA THR A 245 9.36 -8.36 -5.06
C THR A 245 8.68 -7.86 -3.80
N ALA A 246 7.69 -8.62 -3.31
CA ALA A 246 7.12 -8.45 -2.00
C ALA A 246 7.67 -9.50 -1.05
N ASN A 247 7.93 -9.10 0.18
CA ASN A 247 8.42 -9.96 1.24
C ASN A 247 7.33 -10.15 2.30
N LEU A 248 7.27 -11.35 2.87
CA LEU A 248 6.35 -11.62 3.97
C LEU A 248 6.69 -10.70 5.14
N ALA A 249 5.70 -10.05 5.71
CA ALA A 249 5.88 -9.22 6.88
C ALA A 249 6.38 -10.06 8.08
N ALA A 250 7.06 -9.42 9.02
CA ALA A 250 7.54 -10.08 10.23
C ALA A 250 6.37 -10.66 11.04
N THR A 251 6.65 -11.73 11.79
CA THR A 251 5.64 -12.39 12.64
C THR A 251 4.98 -11.40 13.60
N GLY A 252 3.65 -11.43 13.67
CA GLY A 252 2.87 -10.55 14.53
C GLY A 252 2.56 -9.18 13.93
N ILE A 253 2.98 -8.91 12.70
CA ILE A 253 2.58 -7.70 11.97
C ILE A 253 1.18 -7.91 11.42
N GLU A 254 0.31 -6.95 11.69
CA GLU A 254 -1.04 -6.82 11.16
C GLU A 254 -1.15 -5.47 10.43
N LEU A 255 -2.13 -5.35 9.54
CA LEU A 255 -2.44 -4.07 8.92
C LEU A 255 -3.03 -3.14 9.99
N MET A 256 -2.38 -2.01 10.18
CA MET A 256 -2.85 -0.98 11.12
C MET A 256 -3.90 -0.10 10.45
N GLU A 257 -4.76 0.49 11.25
CA GLU A 257 -5.56 1.61 10.80
C GLU A 257 -4.65 2.82 10.55
N TYR A 258 -4.78 3.39 9.38
CA TYR A 258 -4.08 4.61 8.99
C TYR A 258 -5.07 5.59 8.39
N ILE A 259 -5.11 6.80 8.91
CA ILE A 259 -5.98 7.87 8.42
C ILE A 259 -5.07 9.01 7.99
N CYS A 260 -4.87 9.15 6.69
CA CYS A 260 -3.94 10.12 6.10
C CYS A 260 -4.21 11.56 6.56
N THR A 261 -5.47 11.93 6.79
CA THR A 261 -5.85 13.27 7.24
C THR A 261 -5.57 13.53 8.72
N GLU A 262 -5.38 12.50 9.54
CA GLU A 262 -4.94 12.65 10.92
C GLU A 262 -3.46 13.05 10.94
N ASN A 263 -3.14 14.19 11.52
CA ASN A 263 -1.78 14.75 11.58
C ASN A 263 -1.15 15.09 10.22
N ASN A 264 -1.91 15.10 9.12
CA ASN A 264 -1.41 15.59 7.85
C ASN A 264 -1.22 17.09 7.87
N GLN A 265 -0.07 17.50 8.43
CA GLN A 265 0.32 18.91 8.51
C GLN A 265 0.90 19.42 7.18
N LEU A 266 1.24 18.54 6.23
CA LEU A 266 1.84 18.93 4.95
C LEU A 266 0.81 19.55 4.00
N GLY A 267 -0.40 18.99 3.92
CA GLY A 267 -1.49 19.55 3.10
C GLY A 267 -2.09 20.83 3.67
N ILE A 268 -2.11 20.96 5.02
CA ILE A 268 -2.71 22.11 5.72
C ILE A 268 -1.62 23.11 6.19
N ALA A 269 -0.47 22.62 6.65
CA ALA A 269 0.60 23.44 7.21
C ALA A 269 1.70 23.81 6.21
N GLY A 270 1.73 23.23 5.03
CA GLY A 270 2.59 23.67 3.91
C GLY A 270 2.23 25.05 3.37
N GLY A 271 1.18 25.66 3.93
CA GLY A 271 0.76 26.99 3.53
C GLY A 271 0.13 27.04 2.14
N TYR A 272 -0.34 25.89 1.62
CA TYR A 272 -1.04 25.84 0.34
C TYR A 272 -2.50 25.43 0.55
N ARG A 273 -3.40 26.07 -0.17
CA ARG A 273 -4.81 25.73 -0.23
C ARG A 273 -5.28 25.69 -1.70
N LEU A 274 -6.30 24.92 -1.97
CA LEU A 274 -6.99 25.01 -3.24
C LEU A 274 -7.84 26.28 -3.27
N ASN A 275 -7.67 27.11 -4.29
CA ASN A 275 -8.57 28.23 -4.55
C ASN A 275 -9.89 27.74 -5.19
N SER A 276 -10.81 28.66 -5.42
CA SER A 276 -12.13 28.36 -6.02
C SER A 276 -12.06 27.77 -7.44
N GLU A 277 -10.91 27.85 -8.10
CA GLU A 277 -10.67 27.28 -9.43
C GLU A 277 -9.97 25.91 -9.35
N GLY A 278 -9.75 25.35 -8.14
CA GLY A 278 -9.03 24.10 -7.94
C GLY A 278 -7.53 24.22 -8.16
N LYS A 279 -6.96 25.44 -8.15
CA LYS A 279 -5.51 25.67 -8.24
C LYS A 279 -4.93 25.85 -6.83
N LEU A 280 -3.73 25.29 -6.63
CA LEU A 280 -2.96 25.50 -5.41
C LEU A 280 -2.50 26.95 -5.31
N GLU A 281 -2.80 27.60 -4.22
CA GLU A 281 -2.27 28.90 -3.85
C GLU A 281 -1.68 28.86 -2.45
N GLN A 282 -0.66 29.68 -2.22
CA GLN A 282 -0.06 29.79 -0.88
C GLN A 282 -1.09 30.40 0.06
N ALA A 283 -1.38 29.71 1.15
CA ALA A 283 -2.25 30.25 2.21
C ALA A 283 -1.54 31.46 2.84
N LYS A 284 -2.18 32.60 2.80
CA LYS A 284 -1.68 33.83 3.44
C LYS A 284 -1.83 33.77 4.94
#